data_7c49fb4781a31b98902a0484af1e69cf
#
_entry.id   7c49fb4781a31b98902a0484af1e69cf
#
_cell.length_a   1.000
_cell.length_b   1.000
_cell.length_c   1.000
_cell.angle_alpha   90.00
_cell.angle_beta   90.00
_cell.angle_gamma   90.00
#
_symmetry.space_group_name_H-M   'P 1'
#
loop_
_entity.id
_entity.type
_entity.pdbx_description
1 polymer ?
#
loop_
_entity_poly.entity_id
_entity_poly.type
_entity_poly.pdbx_seq_one_letter_code
_entity_poly.pdbx_strand_id
1 'polypeptide(L)'
;MRYIDLHAHLDGSITVPIAKKLAKMQSIPLPDDEQLKNLIVAPENCKSLNDFLKCFSFPLSLLQTEKSVSEAVNLVLCEMQNEGVVYAEIMFAPQLHTQNGISQENIVLSAIDGLKKAPICANLLLCLMRGNGNESENRETLRLAEKHLVRNGGVTGINLAGAEALYPTQNYTDILN
;
A
#
# COMPACT_ATOMS: atom_id res chain seq x y z
N MET A 1 -9.02 -23.12 7.18
CA MET A 1 -9.02 -22.32 8.43
C MET A 1 -9.38 -20.90 8.05
N ARG A 2 -10.02 -20.10 8.93
CA ARG A 2 -10.34 -18.69 8.62
C ARG A 2 -9.42 -17.79 9.42
N TYR A 3 -8.94 -16.71 8.79
CA TYR A 3 -7.98 -15.77 9.37
C TYR A 3 -8.50 -14.34 9.30
N ILE A 4 -7.92 -13.50 10.16
CA ILE A 4 -8.04 -12.04 10.12
C ILE A 4 -6.62 -11.50 9.93
N ASP A 5 -6.43 -10.61 8.96
CA ASP A 5 -5.14 -9.92 8.76
C ASP A 5 -5.33 -8.43 9.05
N LEU A 6 -4.64 -7.93 10.08
CA LEU A 6 -4.72 -6.55 10.53
C LEU A 6 -3.48 -5.72 10.12
N HIS A 7 -2.55 -6.28 9.34
CA HIS A 7 -1.30 -5.59 9.01
C HIS A 7 -0.75 -5.99 7.63
N ALA A 8 -1.47 -5.67 6.57
CA ALA A 8 -1.05 -5.94 5.21
C ALA A 8 -0.77 -4.64 4.45
N HIS A 9 0.48 -4.43 4.00
CA HIS A 9 0.83 -3.31 3.14
C HIS A 9 0.46 -3.61 1.69
N LEU A 10 -0.25 -2.68 1.02
CA LEU A 10 -0.72 -2.86 -0.36
C LEU A 10 0.42 -3.16 -1.33
N ASP A 11 1.47 -2.34 -1.29
CA ASP A 11 2.66 -2.47 -2.13
C ASP A 11 3.47 -3.74 -1.80
N GLY A 12 3.53 -4.13 -0.52
CA GLY A 12 4.16 -5.36 -0.06
C GLY A 12 3.35 -6.63 -0.35
N SER A 13 2.07 -6.49 -0.70
CA SER A 13 1.17 -7.61 -1.01
C SER A 13 1.03 -7.86 -2.53
N ILE A 14 1.79 -7.14 -3.36
CA ILE A 14 1.79 -7.33 -4.81
C ILE A 14 2.57 -8.61 -5.17
N THR A 15 1.85 -9.66 -5.49
CA THR A 15 2.43 -10.93 -5.96
C THR A 15 2.83 -10.87 -7.44
N VAL A 16 3.61 -11.84 -7.93
CA VAL A 16 3.96 -11.94 -9.36
C VAL A 16 2.72 -11.99 -10.27
N PRO A 17 1.66 -12.77 -9.98
CA PRO A 17 0.42 -12.73 -10.75
C PRO A 17 -0.25 -11.35 -10.77
N ILE A 18 -0.34 -10.67 -9.61
CA ILE A 18 -0.91 -9.33 -9.52
C ILE A 18 -0.08 -8.33 -10.32
N ALA A 19 1.26 -8.34 -10.17
CA ALA A 19 2.16 -7.47 -10.92
C ALA A 19 2.00 -7.63 -12.43
N LYS A 20 1.90 -8.87 -12.93
CA LYS A 20 1.64 -9.15 -14.36
C LYS A 20 0.32 -8.56 -14.84
N LYS A 21 -0.74 -8.67 -14.03
CA LYS A 21 -2.06 -8.13 -14.37
C LYS A 21 -2.05 -6.60 -14.41
N LEU A 22 -1.45 -5.95 -13.41
CA LEU A 22 -1.32 -4.50 -13.34
C LEU A 22 -0.47 -3.94 -14.49
N ALA A 23 0.67 -4.58 -14.79
CA ALA A 23 1.55 -4.18 -15.88
C ALA A 23 0.86 -4.32 -17.26
N LYS A 24 0.16 -5.45 -17.49
CA LYS A 24 -0.63 -5.66 -18.71
C LYS A 24 -1.69 -4.58 -18.91
N MET A 25 -2.38 -4.20 -17.83
CA MET A 25 -3.43 -3.17 -17.86
C MET A 25 -2.87 -1.79 -18.26
N GLN A 26 -1.61 -1.54 -17.92
CA GLN A 26 -0.93 -0.26 -18.18
C GLN A 26 0.03 -0.31 -19.37
N SER A 27 0.13 -1.45 -20.08
CA SER A 27 1.09 -1.68 -21.18
C SER A 27 2.55 -1.48 -20.74
N ILE A 28 2.87 -1.81 -19.49
CA ILE A 28 4.23 -1.75 -18.93
C ILE A 28 4.95 -3.08 -19.28
N PRO A 29 6.13 -3.02 -19.93
CA PRO A 29 6.91 -4.22 -20.20
C PRO A 29 7.44 -4.81 -18.89
N LEU A 30 7.42 -6.13 -18.78
CA LEU A 30 7.95 -6.86 -17.62
C LEU A 30 9.19 -7.67 -18.01
N PRO A 31 10.14 -7.86 -17.09
CA PRO A 31 11.18 -8.85 -17.22
C PRO A 31 10.60 -10.29 -17.17
N ASP A 32 11.47 -11.30 -17.32
CA ASP A 32 11.04 -12.68 -17.09
C ASP A 32 10.60 -12.94 -15.64
N ASP A 33 9.99 -14.10 -15.40
CA ASP A 33 9.37 -14.41 -14.11
C ASP A 33 10.36 -14.50 -12.95
N GLU A 34 11.57 -14.95 -13.19
CA GLU A 34 12.61 -15.04 -12.16
C GLU A 34 13.10 -13.64 -11.77
N GLN A 35 13.38 -12.80 -12.75
CA GLN A 35 13.76 -11.41 -12.53
C GLN A 35 12.62 -10.63 -11.85
N LEU A 36 11.37 -10.83 -12.29
CA LEU A 36 10.21 -10.19 -11.67
C LEU A 36 10.05 -10.60 -10.20
N LYS A 37 10.22 -11.89 -9.90
CA LYS A 37 10.19 -12.39 -8.52
C LYS A 37 11.27 -11.72 -7.66
N ASN A 38 12.48 -11.56 -8.18
CA ASN A 38 13.58 -10.91 -7.46
C ASN A 38 13.35 -9.40 -7.21
N LEU A 39 12.49 -8.75 -8.01
CA LEU A 39 12.10 -7.35 -7.80
C LEU A 39 11.02 -7.17 -6.74
N ILE A 40 10.25 -8.21 -6.44
CA ILE A 40 9.07 -8.14 -5.56
C ILE A 40 9.33 -8.84 -4.22
N VAL A 41 10.04 -9.97 -4.24
CA VAL A 41 10.25 -10.80 -3.06
C VAL A 41 11.61 -10.51 -2.45
N ALA A 42 11.62 -10.23 -1.15
CA ALA A 42 12.88 -10.06 -0.42
C ALA A 42 13.70 -11.35 -0.44
N PRO A 43 15.03 -11.26 -0.63
CA PRO A 43 15.87 -12.44 -0.63
C PRO A 43 15.91 -13.09 0.78
N GLU A 44 16.04 -14.41 0.84
CA GLU A 44 16.09 -15.16 2.11
C GLU A 44 17.20 -14.67 3.08
N ASN A 45 18.27 -14.10 2.53
CA ASN A 45 19.39 -13.55 3.30
C ASN A 45 19.25 -12.05 3.58
N CYS A 46 18.06 -11.47 3.45
CA CYS A 46 17.79 -10.06 3.77
C CYS A 46 18.18 -9.77 5.23
N LYS A 47 19.09 -8.80 5.43
CA LYS A 47 19.71 -8.55 6.75
C LYS A 47 19.19 -7.29 7.44
N SER A 48 18.48 -6.45 6.73
CA SER A 48 17.99 -5.17 7.28
C SER A 48 16.63 -4.79 6.70
N LEU A 49 15.89 -3.98 7.47
CA LEU A 49 14.66 -3.35 6.99
C LEU A 49 14.92 -2.53 5.71
N ASN A 50 16.05 -1.83 5.62
CA ASN A 50 16.38 -1.03 4.43
C ASN A 50 16.59 -1.90 3.18
N ASP A 51 17.13 -3.12 3.32
CA ASP A 51 17.25 -4.04 2.19
C ASP A 51 15.89 -4.59 1.79
N PHE A 52 15.05 -4.90 2.77
CA PHE A 52 13.65 -5.31 2.54
C PHE A 52 12.87 -4.22 1.79
N LEU A 53 12.99 -2.96 2.19
CA LEU A 53 12.27 -1.84 1.57
C LEU A 53 12.62 -1.61 0.09
N LYS A 54 13.75 -2.13 -0.40
CA LYS A 54 14.09 -2.06 -1.84
C LYS A 54 13.10 -2.83 -2.72
N CYS A 55 12.49 -3.90 -2.19
CA CYS A 55 11.51 -4.71 -2.92
C CYS A 55 10.19 -3.96 -3.18
N PHE A 56 9.95 -2.83 -2.53
CA PHE A 56 8.74 -2.03 -2.73
C PHE A 56 8.81 -1.10 -3.95
N SER A 57 10.01 -0.80 -4.45
CA SER A 57 10.18 0.17 -5.55
C SER A 57 9.46 -0.25 -6.83
N PHE A 58 9.56 -1.54 -7.20
CA PHE A 58 8.90 -2.03 -8.40
C PHE A 58 7.37 -2.14 -8.24
N PRO A 59 6.80 -2.74 -7.18
CA PRO A 59 5.37 -2.68 -6.89
C PRO A 59 4.81 -1.25 -6.92
N LEU A 60 5.47 -0.30 -6.26
CA LEU A 60 5.06 1.11 -6.26
C LEU A 60 5.00 1.70 -7.68
N SER A 61 5.93 1.34 -8.57
CA SER A 61 5.92 1.83 -9.96
C SER A 61 4.67 1.38 -10.74
N LEU A 62 4.05 0.27 -10.36
CA LEU A 62 2.80 -0.25 -10.93
C LEU A 62 1.55 0.43 -10.37
N LEU A 63 1.67 1.16 -9.27
CA LEU A 63 0.57 1.75 -8.51
C LEU A 63 0.48 3.27 -8.67
N GLN A 64 0.78 3.80 -9.87
CA GLN A 64 0.83 5.23 -10.14
C GLN A 64 -0.37 5.76 -10.95
N THR A 65 -1.49 5.01 -10.97
CA THR A 65 -2.75 5.45 -11.58
C THR A 65 -3.93 5.08 -10.67
N GLU A 66 -5.01 5.86 -10.73
CA GLU A 66 -6.26 5.59 -10.00
C GLU A 66 -6.76 4.17 -10.27
N LYS A 67 -6.74 3.76 -11.53
CA LYS A 67 -7.21 2.43 -11.95
C LYS A 67 -6.31 1.32 -11.40
N SER A 68 -4.98 1.50 -11.40
CA SER A 68 -4.07 0.48 -10.88
C SER A 68 -4.17 0.31 -9.37
N VAL A 69 -4.37 1.40 -8.62
CA VAL A 69 -4.57 1.34 -7.16
C VAL A 69 -5.89 0.62 -6.82
N SER A 70 -7.00 1.00 -7.46
CA SER A 70 -8.29 0.33 -7.26
C SER A 70 -8.21 -1.17 -7.58
N GLU A 71 -7.63 -1.53 -8.72
CA GLU A 71 -7.47 -2.93 -9.10
C GLU A 71 -6.54 -3.70 -8.18
N ALA A 72 -5.44 -3.09 -7.71
CA ALA A 72 -4.51 -3.72 -6.79
C ALA A 72 -5.18 -4.08 -5.46
N VAL A 73 -5.94 -3.15 -4.86
CA VAL A 73 -6.69 -3.42 -3.62
C VAL A 73 -7.64 -4.59 -3.80
N ASN A 74 -8.41 -4.60 -4.88
CA ASN A 74 -9.33 -5.71 -5.18
C ASN A 74 -8.58 -7.04 -5.36
N LEU A 75 -7.49 -7.06 -6.13
CA LEU A 75 -6.73 -8.29 -6.41
C LEU A 75 -6.06 -8.86 -5.17
N VAL A 76 -5.45 -8.01 -4.35
CA VAL A 76 -4.84 -8.42 -3.08
C VAL A 76 -5.90 -9.07 -2.18
N LEU A 77 -7.07 -8.45 -2.04
CA LEU A 77 -8.16 -9.00 -1.22
C LEU A 77 -8.76 -10.29 -1.81
N CYS A 78 -8.75 -10.46 -3.13
CA CYS A 78 -9.12 -11.74 -3.77
C CYS A 78 -8.10 -12.85 -3.44
N GLU A 79 -6.79 -12.57 -3.50
CA GLU A 79 -5.77 -13.56 -3.11
C GLU A 79 -5.86 -13.90 -1.63
N MET A 80 -6.02 -12.91 -0.74
CA MET A 80 -6.23 -13.12 0.68
C MET A 80 -7.46 -14.01 0.97
N GLN A 81 -8.58 -13.81 0.25
CA GLN A 81 -9.74 -14.70 0.37
C GLN A 81 -9.41 -16.14 0.03
N ASN A 82 -8.66 -16.36 -1.06
CA ASN A 82 -8.25 -17.70 -1.47
C ASN A 82 -7.37 -18.40 -0.43
N GLU A 83 -6.63 -17.63 0.36
CA GLU A 83 -5.81 -18.10 1.49
C GLU A 83 -6.60 -18.29 2.78
N GLY A 84 -7.89 -17.91 2.78
CA GLY A 84 -8.80 -18.09 3.93
C GLY A 84 -8.95 -16.85 4.81
N VAL A 85 -8.43 -15.70 4.41
CA VAL A 85 -8.69 -14.42 5.10
C VAL A 85 -10.15 -14.03 4.92
N VAL A 86 -10.80 -13.63 6.01
CA VAL A 86 -12.21 -13.20 6.02
C VAL A 86 -12.39 -11.73 6.33
N TYR A 87 -11.35 -11.09 6.86
CA TYR A 87 -11.27 -9.65 7.11
C TYR A 87 -9.82 -9.20 7.03
N ALA A 88 -9.58 -8.05 6.41
CA ALA A 88 -8.24 -7.46 6.30
C ALA A 88 -8.23 -5.95 6.57
N GLU A 89 -7.08 -5.47 7.08
CA GLU A 89 -6.74 -4.05 7.11
C GLU A 89 -5.55 -3.80 6.17
N ILE A 90 -5.81 -3.10 5.07
CA ILE A 90 -4.82 -2.78 4.05
C ILE A 90 -4.20 -1.42 4.35
N MET A 91 -2.88 -1.38 4.45
CA MET A 91 -2.10 -0.16 4.71
C MET A 91 -1.42 0.31 3.44
N PHE A 92 -1.40 1.62 3.20
CA PHE A 92 -0.61 2.22 2.12
C PHE A 92 -0.39 3.72 2.35
N ALA A 93 0.67 4.27 1.76
CA ALA A 93 1.00 5.68 1.83
C ALA A 93 0.52 6.41 0.56
N PRO A 94 -0.58 7.18 0.58
CA PRO A 94 -1.12 7.82 -0.63
C PRO A 94 -0.09 8.70 -1.34
N GLN A 95 0.79 9.36 -0.59
CA GLN A 95 1.86 10.22 -1.10
C GLN A 95 2.87 9.52 -2.03
N LEU A 96 3.00 8.18 -1.94
CA LEU A 96 3.91 7.41 -2.80
C LEU A 96 3.33 7.07 -4.18
N HIS A 97 2.06 7.40 -4.42
CA HIS A 97 1.32 7.06 -5.64
C HIS A 97 0.99 8.28 -6.51
N THR A 98 1.70 9.40 -6.30
CA THR A 98 1.40 10.70 -6.91
C THR A 98 2.34 11.08 -8.07
N GLN A 99 3.23 10.18 -8.51
CA GLN A 99 4.28 10.50 -9.51
C GLN A 99 3.73 10.97 -10.86
N ASN A 100 2.50 10.57 -11.22
CA ASN A 100 1.83 11.00 -12.44
C ASN A 100 0.97 12.26 -12.24
N GLY A 101 1.17 13.02 -11.17
CA GLY A 101 0.43 14.24 -10.88
C GLY A 101 -0.99 14.01 -10.32
N ILE A 102 -1.30 12.79 -9.93
CA ILE A 102 -2.57 12.46 -9.27
C ILE A 102 -2.51 12.93 -7.82
N SER A 103 -3.59 13.52 -7.31
CA SER A 103 -3.67 13.95 -5.90
C SER A 103 -3.71 12.74 -4.96
N GLN A 104 -3.19 12.90 -3.73
CA GLN A 104 -3.34 11.88 -2.70
C GLN A 104 -4.81 11.53 -2.46
N GLU A 105 -5.72 12.50 -2.54
CA GLU A 105 -7.16 12.27 -2.37
C GLU A 105 -7.73 11.33 -3.42
N ASN A 106 -7.39 11.53 -4.69
CA ASN A 106 -7.85 10.63 -5.76
C ASN A 106 -7.32 9.20 -5.57
N ILE A 107 -6.09 9.06 -5.07
CA ILE A 107 -5.52 7.75 -4.71
C ILE A 107 -6.30 7.09 -3.57
N VAL A 108 -6.64 7.84 -2.51
CA VAL A 108 -7.47 7.32 -1.40
C VAL A 108 -8.85 6.88 -1.91
N LEU A 109 -9.50 7.71 -2.73
CA LEU A 109 -10.82 7.36 -3.31
C LEU A 109 -10.74 6.13 -4.21
N SER A 110 -9.66 5.96 -4.95
CA SER A 110 -9.41 4.78 -5.79
C SER A 110 -9.21 3.52 -4.96
N ALA A 111 -8.50 3.60 -3.83
CA ALA A 111 -8.36 2.48 -2.92
C ALA A 111 -9.71 2.09 -2.28
N ILE A 112 -10.54 3.07 -1.89
CA ILE A 112 -11.91 2.83 -1.40
C ILE A 112 -12.78 2.17 -2.50
N ASP A 113 -12.63 2.57 -3.77
CA ASP A 113 -13.31 1.91 -4.88
C ASP A 113 -12.87 0.45 -5.05
N GLY A 114 -11.59 0.15 -4.82
CA GLY A 114 -11.05 -1.21 -4.80
C GLY A 114 -11.68 -2.06 -3.68
N LEU A 115 -11.87 -1.51 -2.48
CA LEU A 115 -12.56 -2.20 -1.37
C LEU A 115 -13.99 -2.61 -1.74
N LYS A 116 -14.73 -1.74 -2.45
CA LYS A 116 -16.13 -2.01 -2.84
C LYS A 116 -16.25 -3.19 -3.81
N LYS A 117 -15.18 -3.52 -4.54
CA LYS A 117 -15.13 -4.64 -5.49
C LYS A 117 -14.66 -5.93 -4.83
N ALA A 118 -14.06 -5.82 -3.64
CA ALA A 118 -13.41 -6.93 -2.97
C ALA A 118 -14.42 -7.97 -2.43
N PRO A 119 -14.04 -9.25 -2.43
CA PRO A 119 -14.93 -10.34 -2.01
C PRO A 119 -15.00 -10.53 -0.48
N ILE A 120 -14.14 -9.87 0.29
CA ILE A 120 -14.11 -9.90 1.76
C ILE A 120 -14.25 -8.50 2.35
N CYS A 121 -14.70 -8.43 3.60
CA CYS A 121 -14.70 -7.17 4.33
C CYS A 121 -13.27 -6.70 4.58
N ALA A 122 -12.99 -5.44 4.28
CA ALA A 122 -11.69 -4.86 4.57
C ALA A 122 -11.79 -3.35 4.84
N ASN A 123 -10.78 -2.82 5.50
CA ASN A 123 -10.60 -1.40 5.77
C ASN A 123 -9.23 -0.92 5.28
N LEU A 124 -9.06 0.40 5.21
CA LEU A 124 -7.81 1.05 4.85
C LEU A 124 -7.23 1.78 6.06
N LEU A 125 -5.91 1.67 6.24
CA LEU A 125 -5.14 2.56 7.09
C LEU A 125 -4.19 3.37 6.21
N LEU A 126 -4.20 4.70 6.36
CA LEU A 126 -3.31 5.57 5.59
C LEU A 126 -1.97 5.71 6.31
N CYS A 127 -0.88 5.43 5.60
CA CYS A 127 0.45 5.52 6.16
C CYS A 127 1.02 6.93 6.03
N LEU A 128 1.38 7.52 7.17
CA LEU A 128 2.36 8.58 7.24
C LEU A 128 3.74 7.95 7.03
N MET A 129 4.60 8.60 6.26
CA MET A 129 5.92 8.05 5.92
C MET A 129 7.03 8.67 6.76
N ARG A 130 7.87 7.81 7.32
CA ARG A 130 9.14 8.24 7.94
C ARG A 130 10.09 8.71 6.86
N GLY A 131 10.72 9.87 7.07
CA GLY A 131 11.64 10.47 6.12
C GLY A 131 11.92 11.93 6.45
N ASN A 132 12.76 12.58 5.64
CA ASN A 132 13.01 14.00 5.71
C ASN A 132 12.28 14.72 4.58
N GLY A 133 11.77 15.92 4.85
CA GLY A 133 11.19 16.80 3.83
C GLY A 133 9.83 16.36 3.27
N ASN A 134 9.14 15.43 3.95
CA ASN A 134 7.80 14.93 3.58
C ASN A 134 6.71 15.30 4.59
N GLU A 135 6.95 16.34 5.37
CA GLU A 135 6.00 16.76 6.41
C GLU A 135 4.67 17.25 5.81
N SER A 136 4.72 18.00 4.71
CA SER A 136 3.51 18.49 4.02
C SER A 136 2.67 17.33 3.47
N GLU A 137 3.31 16.32 2.90
CA GLU A 137 2.67 15.13 2.37
C GLU A 137 2.02 14.30 3.50
N ASN A 138 2.71 14.16 4.63
CA ASN A 138 2.19 13.50 5.83
C ASN A 138 0.98 14.25 6.41
N ARG A 139 1.03 15.59 6.48
CA ARG A 139 -0.11 16.40 6.94
C ARG A 139 -1.31 16.27 6.01
N GLU A 140 -1.09 16.23 4.70
CA GLU A 140 -2.17 15.97 3.74
C GLU A 140 -2.73 14.55 3.92
N THR A 141 -1.88 13.53 4.10
CA THR A 141 -2.33 12.15 4.40
C THR A 141 -3.20 12.10 5.65
N LEU A 142 -2.79 12.81 6.73
CA LEU A 142 -3.57 12.88 7.97
C LEU A 142 -4.93 13.56 7.75
N ARG A 143 -4.94 14.72 7.07
CA ARG A 143 -6.17 15.44 6.70
C ARG A 143 -7.13 14.54 5.91
N LEU A 144 -6.62 13.72 4.99
CA LEU A 144 -7.42 12.78 4.21
C LEU A 144 -7.94 11.62 5.07
N ALA A 145 -7.13 11.13 6.02
CA ALA A 145 -7.58 10.13 6.96
C ALA A 145 -8.77 10.62 7.79
N GLU A 146 -8.70 11.86 8.31
CA GLU A 146 -9.81 12.51 9.02
C GLU A 146 -11.03 12.70 8.12
N LYS A 147 -10.83 13.25 6.90
CA LYS A 147 -11.91 13.54 5.95
C LYS A 147 -12.70 12.29 5.54
N HIS A 148 -12.02 11.17 5.37
CA HIS A 148 -12.61 9.91 4.87
C HIS A 148 -12.79 8.87 5.96
N LEU A 149 -12.68 9.27 7.25
CA LEU A 149 -12.81 8.36 8.39
C LEU A 149 -14.21 7.76 8.45
N VAL A 150 -14.27 6.44 8.47
CA VAL A 150 -15.52 5.68 8.61
C VAL A 150 -15.30 4.49 9.55
N ARG A 151 -16.40 3.86 10.01
CA ARG A 151 -16.28 2.67 10.88
C ARG A 151 -15.92 1.40 10.13
N ASN A 152 -16.27 1.31 8.84
CA ASN A 152 -16.09 0.10 8.05
C ASN A 152 -16.20 0.39 6.55
N GLY A 153 -15.45 -0.35 5.73
CA GLY A 153 -15.52 -0.24 4.27
C GLY A 153 -14.86 1.02 3.69
N GLY A 154 -13.87 1.57 4.39
CA GLY A 154 -13.12 2.75 3.98
C GLY A 154 -11.90 3.00 4.87
N VAL A 155 -11.53 4.25 5.04
CA VAL A 155 -10.41 4.62 5.92
C VAL A 155 -10.86 4.54 7.38
N THR A 156 -10.14 3.76 8.20
CA THR A 156 -10.46 3.54 9.63
C THR A 156 -9.36 4.01 10.58
N GLY A 157 -8.20 4.41 10.05
CA GLY A 157 -7.09 4.85 10.89
C GLY A 157 -5.86 5.25 10.08
N ILE A 158 -4.78 5.49 10.81
CA ILE A 158 -3.46 5.81 10.28
C ILE A 158 -2.40 4.85 10.82
N ASN A 159 -1.28 4.78 10.10
CA ASN A 159 -0.06 4.10 10.52
C ASN A 159 1.15 5.01 10.25
N LEU A 160 2.22 4.87 10.99
CA LEU A 160 3.51 5.54 10.74
C LEU A 160 4.51 4.49 10.23
N ALA A 161 4.77 4.46 8.93
CA ALA A 161 5.55 3.44 8.24
C ALA A 161 6.93 3.95 7.78
N GLY A 162 7.83 3.02 7.43
CA GLY A 162 9.17 3.28 6.88
C GLY A 162 10.30 2.96 7.85
N ALA A 163 11.49 3.53 7.59
CA ALA A 163 12.76 3.18 8.26
C ALA A 163 12.85 3.76 9.67
N GLU A 164 12.25 3.10 10.66
CA GLU A 164 12.16 3.56 12.05
C GLU A 164 13.53 3.78 12.70
N ALA A 165 14.51 2.92 12.41
CA ALA A 165 15.86 3.05 12.98
C ALA A 165 16.56 4.36 12.56
N LEU A 166 16.22 4.90 11.38
CA LEU A 166 16.74 6.17 10.85
C LEU A 166 15.89 7.36 11.28
N TYR A 167 14.59 7.15 11.43
CA TYR A 167 13.59 8.18 11.71
C TYR A 167 12.68 7.74 12.86
N PRO A 168 13.12 7.84 14.11
CA PRO A 168 12.38 7.35 15.27
C PRO A 168 11.07 8.12 15.47
N THR A 169 10.09 7.47 16.09
CA THR A 169 8.71 7.99 16.24
C THR A 169 8.65 9.34 16.94
N GLN A 170 9.59 9.62 17.85
CA GLN A 170 9.68 10.92 18.53
C GLN A 170 9.85 12.12 17.60
N ASN A 171 10.33 11.92 16.37
CA ASN A 171 10.45 12.98 15.38
C ASN A 171 9.10 13.40 14.77
N TYR A 172 8.03 12.66 15.08
CA TYR A 172 6.69 12.85 14.51
C TYR A 172 5.64 13.26 15.55
N THR A 173 6.07 13.64 16.77
CA THR A 173 5.17 14.06 17.85
C THR A 173 4.26 15.22 17.46
N ASP A 174 4.77 16.18 16.67
CA ASP A 174 4.02 17.36 16.24
C ASP A 174 2.89 17.04 15.26
N ILE A 175 2.96 15.90 14.58
CA ILE A 175 1.93 15.48 13.63
C ILE A 175 1.00 14.41 14.24
N LEU A 176 1.41 13.76 15.33
CA LEU A 176 0.63 12.71 16.00
C LEU A 176 -0.18 13.22 17.21
N ASN A 177 0.07 14.47 17.67
CA ASN A 177 -0.64 15.17 18.74
C ASN A 177 -1.64 16.18 18.16
#